data_bd17ebf44cb4842456330256682172f7
#
_entry.id   bd17ebf44cb4842456330256682172f7
#
_cell.length_a   1.000
_cell.length_b   1.000
_cell.length_c   1.000
_cell.angle_alpha   90.00
_cell.angle_beta   90.00
_cell.angle_gamma   90.00
#
_symmetry.space_group_name_H-M   'P 1'
#
loop_
_entity.id
_entity.type
_entity.pdbx_description
1 polymer ?
#
loop_
_entity_poly.entity_id
_entity_poly.type
_entity_poly.pdbx_seq_one_letter_code
_entity_poly.pdbx_strand_id
1 'polypeptide(L)'
;MNSKIRDYIFLILCASIVFNEIPNNIRLNFLGGEYSNLFAVYPLLLGIAFTGIWQYKNGNILIAKEKMSCYGIIYVGILSVSLIHGLFIYPYYTEILNGPVSQIQKLPLVLSLLSKLGLNLDTSHILVGWMGIRFFKTIILDFIYSFGGAYLIFCWYYKNKERAFKIFSEGISISLGIYFFYGLVECLYLAHFRIATETLKIINPFIHTIEVSHGWWPKYLSPDQFRSVFPEPSHIGNYMAIIIPFITTDIIYGDTGKKRTNAKKYLLLFLSALSIFLTKARTPNAMLLGMMILLLLFILIHFKKESLKHFIYILCVIGISFLCSLGFMNFTKNRETSIDKSVYHANKFIEDNIGTLASDNKRSNGARYSMLRYHVRLGLSHPILGVGKGLHAAYANDYLTDKEKKYREVRLWLDDQKKEGILKSNLGALNEYVGRFSDTGILGLIVFLSPFIWIIFRLWEKLQFDFHNDDQGNLKISFFLLYSLISCLASGFNILISVVYGVWVVLGLSFLWIYGSKNKSKNVVGKPKGIENA
;
A
#
# COMPACT_ATOMS: atom_id res chain seq x y z
N MET A 1 23.47 -2.70 16.11
CA MET A 1 22.88 -1.38 15.78
C MET A 1 22.48 -0.69 17.07
N ASN A 2 22.76 0.61 17.23
CA ASN A 2 22.24 1.35 18.38
C ASN A 2 20.70 1.23 18.37
N SER A 3 20.11 0.75 19.45
CA SER A 3 18.66 0.50 19.52
C SER A 3 17.84 1.77 19.22
N LYS A 4 18.36 2.95 19.59
CA LYS A 4 17.70 4.23 19.34
C LYS A 4 17.60 4.54 17.83
N ILE A 5 18.69 4.36 17.07
CA ILE A 5 18.69 4.65 15.62
C ILE A 5 17.68 3.74 14.89
N ARG A 6 17.67 2.44 15.21
CA ARG A 6 16.70 1.50 14.69
C ARG A 6 15.27 1.94 14.99
N ASP A 7 15.01 2.33 16.24
CA ASP A 7 13.68 2.73 16.69
C ASP A 7 13.21 4.01 15.99
N TYR A 8 14.12 4.99 15.74
CA TYR A 8 13.80 6.19 14.95
C TYR A 8 13.51 5.87 13.48
N ILE A 9 14.31 5.00 12.85
CA ILE A 9 14.05 4.60 11.45
C ILE A 9 12.68 3.91 11.35
N PHE A 10 12.36 3.01 12.27
CA PHE A 10 11.08 2.32 12.26
C PHE A 10 9.92 3.28 12.56
N LEU A 11 10.10 4.25 13.46
CA LEU A 11 9.12 5.30 13.71
C LEU A 11 8.84 6.13 12.46
N ILE A 12 9.88 6.52 11.71
CA ILE A 12 9.73 7.26 10.45
C ILE A 12 9.01 6.39 9.40
N LEU A 13 9.36 5.10 9.28
CA LEU A 13 8.68 4.18 8.39
C LEU A 13 7.18 4.08 8.71
N CYS A 14 6.80 3.97 9.99
CA CYS A 14 5.40 3.91 10.39
C CYS A 14 4.67 5.26 10.20
N ALA A 15 5.33 6.37 10.51
CA ALA A 15 4.78 7.71 10.31
C ALA A 15 4.60 8.04 8.82
N SER A 16 5.46 7.49 7.96
CA SER A 16 5.43 7.74 6.52
C SER A 16 4.37 6.93 5.75
N ILE A 17 3.63 6.03 6.40
CA ILE A 17 2.55 5.25 5.76
C ILE A 17 1.50 6.15 5.10
N VAL A 18 1.33 7.37 5.60
CA VAL A 18 0.43 8.37 5.03
C VAL A 18 0.92 8.96 3.69
N PHE A 19 2.22 8.84 3.40
CA PHE A 19 2.81 9.33 2.15
C PHE A 19 3.04 8.17 1.18
N ASN A 20 2.28 8.10 0.11
CA ASN A 20 2.53 7.11 -0.94
C ASN A 20 3.68 7.56 -1.83
N GLU A 21 3.66 8.82 -2.28
CA GLU A 21 4.58 9.36 -3.26
C GLU A 21 5.30 10.60 -2.74
N ILE A 22 6.47 10.87 -3.31
CA ILE A 22 7.22 12.10 -3.06
C ILE A 22 7.26 12.97 -4.31
N PRO A 23 7.26 14.31 -4.14
CA PRO A 23 7.37 15.25 -5.24
C PRO A 23 8.66 15.05 -6.05
N ASN A 24 8.59 15.33 -7.36
CA ASN A 24 9.73 15.20 -8.27
C ASN A 24 10.97 16.00 -7.83
N ASN A 25 10.77 17.12 -7.13
CA ASN A 25 11.84 18.03 -6.69
C ASN A 25 12.79 17.41 -5.63
N ILE A 26 12.32 16.43 -4.85
CA ILE A 26 13.09 15.76 -3.78
C ILE A 26 13.33 14.28 -4.06
N ARG A 27 12.94 13.82 -5.23
CA ARG A 27 13.07 12.42 -5.67
C ARG A 27 14.51 12.08 -6.04
N LEU A 28 14.98 10.91 -5.62
CA LEU A 28 16.27 10.36 -6.02
C LEU A 28 16.16 9.58 -7.34
N ASN A 29 16.41 10.25 -8.46
CA ASN A 29 16.25 9.69 -9.80
C ASN A 29 17.15 8.47 -10.11
N PHE A 30 18.22 8.24 -9.32
CA PHE A 30 19.13 7.09 -9.54
C PHE A 30 18.46 5.73 -9.29
N LEU A 31 17.45 5.67 -8.42
CA LEU A 31 16.69 4.45 -8.20
C LEU A 31 15.87 4.07 -9.44
N GLY A 32 15.33 5.07 -10.14
CA GLY A 32 14.50 4.89 -11.33
C GLY A 32 13.16 4.22 -11.07
N GLY A 33 12.24 4.30 -12.05
CA GLY A 33 10.93 3.66 -11.99
C GLY A 33 10.06 4.12 -10.81
N GLU A 34 9.05 3.32 -10.50
CA GLU A 34 8.05 3.58 -9.45
C GLU A 34 8.66 3.73 -8.05
N TYR A 35 9.71 2.95 -7.73
CA TYR A 35 10.29 2.94 -6.38
C TYR A 35 10.99 4.24 -5.99
N SER A 36 11.47 5.03 -6.95
CA SER A 36 12.06 6.34 -6.65
C SER A 36 11.02 7.36 -6.16
N ASN A 37 9.74 7.15 -6.45
CA ASN A 37 8.65 8.02 -6.05
C ASN A 37 8.10 7.67 -4.66
N LEU A 38 8.43 6.49 -4.12
CA LEU A 38 7.85 6.02 -2.86
C LEU A 38 8.65 6.55 -1.67
N PHE A 39 8.00 7.29 -0.78
CA PHE A 39 8.67 7.91 0.38
C PHE A 39 9.36 6.87 1.27
N ALA A 40 8.70 5.76 1.56
CA ALA A 40 9.20 4.73 2.49
C ALA A 40 10.50 4.04 2.02
N VAL A 41 10.85 4.12 0.72
CA VAL A 41 12.11 3.57 0.20
C VAL A 41 13.33 4.20 0.87
N TYR A 42 13.29 5.50 1.15
CA TYR A 42 14.43 6.24 1.69
C TYR A 42 14.80 5.80 3.13
N PRO A 43 13.87 5.84 4.10
CA PRO A 43 14.17 5.34 5.44
C PRO A 43 14.42 3.82 5.45
N LEU A 44 13.83 3.05 4.51
CA LEU A 44 14.10 1.62 4.38
C LEU A 44 15.54 1.35 3.94
N LEU A 45 16.04 2.03 2.91
CA LEU A 45 17.42 1.90 2.45
C LEU A 45 18.41 2.33 3.55
N LEU A 46 18.12 3.41 4.28
CA LEU A 46 18.92 3.78 5.45
C LEU A 46 18.94 2.67 6.49
N GLY A 47 17.81 2.07 6.77
CA GLY A 47 17.68 0.94 7.69
C GLY A 47 18.51 -0.28 7.27
N ILE A 48 18.50 -0.61 5.99
CA ILE A 48 19.31 -1.69 5.41
C ILE A 48 20.81 -1.36 5.54
N ALA A 49 21.20 -0.13 5.16
CA ALA A 49 22.60 0.30 5.25
C ALA A 49 23.13 0.25 6.69
N PHE A 50 22.40 0.81 7.66
CA PHE A 50 22.76 0.74 9.07
C PHE A 50 22.81 -0.70 9.60
N THR A 51 21.90 -1.56 9.17
CA THR A 51 21.89 -2.97 9.56
C THR A 51 23.10 -3.69 8.99
N GLY A 52 23.46 -3.46 7.73
CA GLY A 52 24.64 -4.03 7.08
C GLY A 52 25.95 -3.61 7.75
N ILE A 53 26.11 -2.32 8.03
CA ILE A 53 27.29 -1.78 8.74
C ILE A 53 27.41 -2.42 10.13
N TRP A 54 26.30 -2.55 10.84
CA TRP A 54 26.32 -3.15 12.18
C TRP A 54 26.69 -4.64 12.14
N GLN A 55 26.16 -5.40 11.15
CA GLN A 55 26.50 -6.81 10.94
C GLN A 55 27.99 -6.99 10.63
N TYR A 56 28.50 -6.15 9.71
CA TYR A 56 29.92 -6.18 9.36
C TYR A 56 30.84 -5.94 10.58
N LYS A 57 30.51 -4.95 11.43
CA LYS A 57 31.28 -4.63 12.64
C LYS A 57 31.23 -5.70 13.72
N ASN A 58 30.15 -6.48 13.81
CA ASN A 58 29.96 -7.43 14.90
C ASN A 58 30.10 -8.91 14.48
N GLY A 59 30.39 -9.16 13.22
CA GLY A 59 30.58 -10.52 12.68
C GLY A 59 29.33 -11.42 12.72
N ASN A 60 28.16 -10.87 13.04
CA ASN A 60 26.90 -11.62 13.19
C ASN A 60 25.95 -11.34 12.04
N ILE A 61 25.54 -12.36 11.32
CA ILE A 61 24.50 -12.25 10.30
C ILE A 61 23.14 -12.30 11.00
N LEU A 62 22.30 -11.29 10.75
CA LEU A 62 20.93 -11.18 11.32
C LEU A 62 19.95 -12.09 10.56
N ILE A 63 20.20 -13.38 10.57
CA ILE A 63 19.24 -14.38 10.07
C ILE A 63 18.41 -14.84 11.25
N ALA A 64 17.24 -14.20 11.44
CA ALA A 64 16.37 -14.56 12.56
C ALA A 64 15.62 -15.88 12.30
N LYS A 65 15.40 -16.26 11.03
CA LYS A 65 14.74 -17.52 10.63
C LYS A 65 15.19 -17.94 9.21
N GLU A 66 15.86 -19.06 9.11
CA GLU A 66 16.33 -19.64 7.83
C GLU A 66 15.20 -19.83 6.82
N LYS A 67 14.03 -20.33 7.26
CA LYS A 67 12.87 -20.55 6.39
C LYS A 67 12.38 -19.27 5.72
N MET A 68 12.45 -18.11 6.37
CA MET A 68 12.05 -16.83 5.79
C MET A 68 13.08 -16.32 4.78
N SER A 69 14.38 -16.54 5.05
CA SER A 69 15.45 -16.21 4.10
C SER A 69 15.36 -17.09 2.87
N CYS A 70 15.10 -18.39 3.05
CA CYS A 70 14.87 -19.34 1.96
C CYS A 70 13.69 -18.93 1.08
N TYR A 71 12.59 -18.50 1.68
CA TYR A 71 11.44 -17.96 0.94
C TYR A 71 11.84 -16.74 0.09
N GLY A 72 12.62 -15.81 0.63
CA GLY A 72 13.08 -14.64 -0.12
C GLY A 72 13.90 -15.02 -1.36
N ILE A 73 14.77 -16.04 -1.26
CA ILE A 73 15.53 -16.57 -2.39
C ILE A 73 14.59 -17.20 -3.44
N ILE A 74 13.62 -18.00 -3.00
CA ILE A 74 12.62 -18.62 -3.89
C ILE A 74 11.79 -17.53 -4.60
N TYR A 75 11.35 -16.50 -3.88
CA TYR A 75 10.59 -15.39 -4.44
C TYR A 75 11.37 -14.68 -5.57
N VAL A 76 12.58 -14.21 -5.27
CA VAL A 76 13.45 -13.55 -6.27
C VAL A 76 13.78 -14.49 -7.41
N GLY A 77 14.05 -15.77 -7.11
CA GLY A 77 14.35 -16.81 -8.10
C GLY A 77 13.22 -17.00 -9.11
N ILE A 78 11.98 -17.15 -8.64
CA ILE A 78 10.80 -17.34 -9.52
C ILE A 78 10.57 -16.08 -10.37
N LEU A 79 10.66 -14.88 -9.80
CA LEU A 79 10.52 -13.65 -10.56
C LEU A 79 11.61 -13.48 -11.61
N SER A 80 12.84 -13.91 -11.30
CA SER A 80 13.97 -13.89 -12.25
C SER A 80 13.79 -14.87 -13.40
N VAL A 81 13.34 -16.10 -13.10
CA VAL A 81 13.00 -17.10 -14.13
C VAL A 81 11.86 -16.60 -15.02
N SER A 82 10.82 -16.01 -14.43
CA SER A 82 9.74 -15.37 -15.19
C SER A 82 10.25 -14.24 -16.09
N LEU A 83 11.15 -13.40 -15.61
CA LEU A 83 11.76 -12.33 -16.42
C LEU A 83 12.59 -12.91 -17.59
N ILE A 84 13.42 -13.89 -17.32
CA ILE A 84 14.23 -14.56 -18.38
C ILE A 84 13.30 -15.17 -19.43
N HIS A 85 12.28 -15.93 -19.00
CA HIS A 85 11.27 -16.47 -19.90
C HIS A 85 10.60 -15.36 -20.72
N GLY A 86 10.15 -14.27 -20.04
CA GLY A 86 9.51 -13.14 -20.71
C GLY A 86 10.39 -12.49 -21.76
N LEU A 87 11.69 -12.28 -21.48
CA LEU A 87 12.64 -11.74 -22.45
C LEU A 87 12.85 -12.66 -23.65
N PHE A 88 12.81 -14.00 -23.46
CA PHE A 88 12.91 -14.94 -24.56
C PHE A 88 11.72 -14.90 -25.52
N ILE A 89 10.51 -14.75 -24.99
CA ILE A 89 9.29 -14.74 -25.79
C ILE A 89 8.86 -13.33 -26.24
N TYR A 90 9.62 -12.28 -25.87
CA TYR A 90 9.25 -10.89 -26.13
C TYR A 90 9.32 -10.51 -27.61
N PRO A 91 8.20 -10.16 -28.26
CA PRO A 91 8.19 -9.94 -29.70
C PRO A 91 8.49 -8.50 -30.13
N TYR A 92 8.56 -7.52 -29.18
CA TYR A 92 8.53 -6.09 -29.51
C TYR A 92 9.92 -5.41 -29.46
N TYR A 93 11.02 -6.15 -29.66
CA TYR A 93 12.38 -5.55 -29.65
C TYR A 93 12.56 -4.52 -30.79
N THR A 94 12.00 -4.83 -31.97
CA THR A 94 12.08 -3.94 -33.14
C THR A 94 11.32 -2.63 -32.89
N GLU A 95 10.14 -2.69 -32.27
CA GLU A 95 9.35 -1.51 -31.92
C GLU A 95 10.05 -0.64 -30.90
N ILE A 96 10.80 -1.23 -29.96
CA ILE A 96 11.63 -0.47 -29.02
C ILE A 96 12.74 0.26 -29.72
N LEU A 97 13.49 -0.39 -30.62
CA LEU A 97 14.60 0.20 -31.36
C LEU A 97 14.14 1.30 -32.32
N ASN A 98 13.00 1.12 -32.96
CA ASN A 98 12.40 2.08 -33.90
C ASN A 98 11.54 3.16 -33.20
N GLY A 99 11.32 3.02 -31.90
CA GLY A 99 10.49 3.92 -31.11
C GLY A 99 11.25 5.17 -30.61
N PRO A 100 10.59 5.96 -29.73
CA PRO A 100 11.19 7.16 -29.16
C PRO A 100 12.51 6.85 -28.43
N VAL A 101 13.58 7.58 -28.77
CA VAL A 101 14.92 7.44 -28.17
C VAL A 101 14.88 7.67 -26.65
N SER A 102 13.93 8.47 -26.17
CA SER A 102 13.73 8.76 -24.75
C SER A 102 13.62 7.51 -23.87
N GLN A 103 13.06 6.41 -24.38
CA GLN A 103 12.90 5.15 -23.65
C GLN A 103 14.21 4.37 -23.47
N ILE A 104 15.19 4.60 -24.35
CA ILE A 104 16.48 3.91 -24.41
C ILE A 104 17.67 4.85 -24.33
N GLN A 105 17.52 6.03 -23.73
CA GLN A 105 18.56 7.11 -23.68
C GLN A 105 19.94 6.64 -23.22
N LYS A 106 20.00 5.62 -22.35
CA LYS A 106 21.27 5.05 -21.83
C LYS A 106 21.87 3.97 -22.73
N LEU A 107 21.13 3.44 -23.68
CA LEU A 107 21.58 2.36 -24.55
C LEU A 107 22.78 2.78 -25.44
N PRO A 108 22.80 3.97 -26.09
CA PRO A 108 23.96 4.42 -26.86
C PRO A 108 25.25 4.48 -26.03
N LEU A 109 25.16 4.89 -24.76
CA LEU A 109 26.31 4.89 -23.86
C LEU A 109 26.83 3.46 -23.60
N VAL A 110 25.92 2.51 -23.37
CA VAL A 110 26.27 1.10 -23.16
C VAL A 110 26.93 0.52 -24.41
N LEU A 111 26.39 0.80 -25.60
CA LEU A 111 26.97 0.39 -26.89
C LEU A 111 28.39 0.93 -27.05
N SER A 112 28.63 2.22 -26.76
CA SER A 112 29.95 2.83 -26.88
C SER A 112 30.96 2.26 -25.89
N LEU A 113 30.55 1.91 -24.66
CA LEU A 113 31.40 1.28 -23.67
C LEU A 113 31.79 -0.14 -24.09
N LEU A 114 30.83 -0.93 -24.60
CA LEU A 114 31.09 -2.31 -25.04
C LEU A 114 32.02 -2.34 -26.28
N SER A 115 31.84 -1.43 -27.23
CA SER A 115 32.73 -1.29 -28.38
C SER A 115 34.17 -0.93 -27.99
N LYS A 116 34.35 -0.06 -26.97
CA LYS A 116 35.67 0.26 -26.39
C LYS A 116 36.34 -0.93 -25.71
N LEU A 117 35.54 -1.89 -25.21
CA LEU A 117 36.01 -3.13 -24.62
C LEU A 117 36.27 -4.23 -25.68
N GLY A 118 36.14 -3.91 -26.98
CA GLY A 118 36.30 -4.85 -28.07
C GLY A 118 35.16 -5.84 -28.28
N LEU A 119 34.03 -5.61 -27.61
CA LEU A 119 32.84 -6.46 -27.72
C LEU A 119 31.88 -5.88 -28.78
N ASN A 120 32.01 -6.35 -30.01
CA ASN A 120 31.11 -5.98 -31.12
C ASN A 120 29.90 -6.93 -31.16
N LEU A 121 28.97 -6.72 -30.23
CA LEU A 121 27.71 -7.45 -30.18
C LEU A 121 26.63 -6.74 -31.00
N ASP A 122 25.73 -7.52 -31.58
CA ASP A 122 24.55 -6.95 -32.23
C ASP A 122 23.67 -6.13 -31.27
N THR A 123 23.13 -5.03 -31.79
CA THR A 123 22.32 -4.06 -30.99
C THR A 123 21.13 -4.75 -30.33
N SER A 124 20.54 -5.75 -30.99
CA SER A 124 19.40 -6.50 -30.43
C SER A 124 19.80 -7.31 -29.20
N HIS A 125 20.95 -7.98 -29.22
CA HIS A 125 21.44 -8.73 -28.05
C HIS A 125 21.81 -7.80 -26.89
N ILE A 126 22.39 -6.63 -27.18
CA ILE A 126 22.69 -5.63 -26.15
C ILE A 126 21.40 -5.04 -25.56
N LEU A 127 20.37 -4.83 -26.36
CA LEU A 127 19.05 -4.39 -25.88
C LEU A 127 18.44 -5.42 -24.92
N VAL A 128 18.47 -6.72 -25.26
CA VAL A 128 17.98 -7.80 -24.38
C VAL A 128 18.73 -7.79 -23.05
N GLY A 129 20.06 -7.73 -23.08
CA GLY A 129 20.88 -7.67 -21.86
C GLY A 129 20.59 -6.44 -21.01
N TRP A 130 20.48 -5.27 -21.66
CA TRP A 130 20.13 -4.01 -20.98
C TRP A 130 18.74 -4.05 -20.36
N MET A 131 17.72 -4.58 -21.06
CA MET A 131 16.39 -4.79 -20.51
C MET A 131 16.43 -5.78 -19.34
N GLY A 132 17.17 -6.87 -19.46
CA GLY A 132 17.37 -7.84 -18.39
C GLY A 132 17.87 -7.18 -17.10
N ILE A 133 18.94 -6.41 -17.17
CA ILE A 133 19.52 -5.68 -16.02
C ILE A 133 18.52 -4.67 -15.45
N ARG A 134 17.83 -3.92 -16.31
CA ARG A 134 16.85 -2.92 -15.89
C ARG A 134 15.69 -3.54 -15.11
N PHE A 135 15.08 -4.60 -15.63
CA PHE A 135 13.93 -5.24 -15.00
C PHE A 135 14.34 -6.11 -13.81
N PHE A 136 15.51 -6.74 -13.84
CA PHE A 136 16.06 -7.44 -12.68
C PHE A 136 16.28 -6.48 -11.50
N LYS A 137 16.83 -5.28 -11.76
CA LYS A 137 16.92 -4.23 -10.72
C LYS A 137 15.54 -3.93 -10.12
N THR A 138 14.49 -3.86 -10.95
CA THR A 138 13.12 -3.62 -10.48
C THR A 138 12.62 -4.78 -9.60
N ILE A 139 12.95 -6.04 -9.93
CA ILE A 139 12.63 -7.21 -9.08
C ILE A 139 13.32 -7.09 -7.71
N ILE A 140 14.58 -6.71 -7.67
CA ILE A 140 15.32 -6.54 -6.41
C ILE A 140 14.73 -5.42 -5.57
N LEU A 141 14.38 -4.28 -6.17
CA LEU A 141 13.73 -3.17 -5.46
C LEU A 141 12.34 -3.55 -4.96
N ASP A 142 11.56 -4.27 -5.76
CA ASP A 142 10.26 -4.83 -5.35
C ASP A 142 10.40 -5.72 -4.11
N PHE A 143 11.36 -6.64 -4.13
CA PHE A 143 11.65 -7.52 -3.01
C PHE A 143 12.08 -6.73 -1.75
N ILE A 144 13.01 -5.80 -1.90
CA ILE A 144 13.52 -4.98 -0.77
C ILE A 144 12.39 -4.16 -0.15
N TYR A 145 11.58 -3.52 -0.97
CA TYR A 145 10.48 -2.67 -0.51
C TYR A 145 9.37 -3.49 0.14
N SER A 146 9.06 -4.64 -0.41
CA SER A 146 7.96 -5.50 0.00
C SER A 146 8.36 -6.47 1.12
N PHE A 147 8.56 -7.71 0.77
CA PHE A 147 8.85 -8.79 1.70
C PHE A 147 10.17 -8.58 2.46
N GLY A 148 11.19 -8.06 1.79
CA GLY A 148 12.48 -7.73 2.43
C GLY A 148 12.32 -6.70 3.54
N GLY A 149 11.50 -5.67 3.32
CA GLY A 149 11.15 -4.67 4.34
C GLY A 149 10.39 -5.26 5.53
N ALA A 150 9.41 -6.13 5.27
CA ALA A 150 8.70 -6.87 6.32
C ALA A 150 9.65 -7.76 7.13
N TYR A 151 10.55 -8.48 6.46
CA TYR A 151 11.56 -9.32 7.11
C TYR A 151 12.56 -8.52 7.93
N LEU A 152 12.96 -7.35 7.45
CA LEU A 152 13.86 -6.44 8.19
C LEU A 152 13.24 -5.99 9.51
N ILE A 153 11.95 -5.60 9.52
CA ILE A 153 11.21 -5.25 10.73
C ILE A 153 11.19 -6.43 11.71
N PHE A 154 10.91 -7.63 11.21
CA PHE A 154 10.95 -8.85 12.00
C PHE A 154 12.33 -9.07 12.64
N CYS A 155 13.41 -8.97 11.88
CA CYS A 155 14.78 -9.14 12.37
C CYS A 155 15.16 -8.09 13.43
N TRP A 156 14.76 -6.85 13.24
CA TRP A 156 15.08 -5.76 14.18
C TRP A 156 14.48 -5.97 15.56
N TYR A 157 13.28 -6.54 15.63
CA TYR A 157 12.51 -6.64 16.87
C TYR A 157 12.27 -8.08 17.34
N TYR A 158 12.91 -9.06 16.73
CA TYR A 158 12.73 -10.48 17.04
C TYR A 158 12.76 -10.79 18.55
N LYS A 159 13.65 -10.13 19.30
CA LYS A 159 13.82 -10.30 20.75
C LYS A 159 12.97 -9.34 21.62
N ASN A 160 12.26 -8.39 21.02
CA ASN A 160 11.50 -7.38 21.75
C ASN A 160 10.29 -6.90 20.95
N LYS A 161 9.32 -7.76 20.75
CA LYS A 161 8.11 -7.46 19.99
C LYS A 161 7.26 -6.33 20.58
N GLU A 162 7.23 -6.20 21.91
CA GLU A 162 6.45 -5.15 22.60
C GLU A 162 6.95 -3.75 22.23
N ARG A 163 8.27 -3.60 22.10
CA ARG A 163 8.89 -2.34 21.65
C ARG A 163 8.46 -1.97 20.24
N ALA A 164 8.38 -2.97 19.33
CA ALA A 164 7.92 -2.72 17.96
C ALA A 164 6.48 -2.21 17.91
N PHE A 165 5.57 -2.84 18.66
CA PHE A 165 4.17 -2.40 18.71
C PHE A 165 4.01 -1.00 19.33
N LYS A 166 4.81 -0.68 20.34
CA LYS A 166 4.83 0.67 20.92
C LYS A 166 5.22 1.71 19.88
N ILE A 167 6.35 1.50 19.16
CA ILE A 167 6.83 2.42 18.12
C ILE A 167 5.84 2.49 16.94
N PHE A 168 5.27 1.37 16.55
CA PHE A 168 4.21 1.34 15.53
C PHE A 168 3.02 2.22 15.93
N SER A 169 2.52 2.09 17.16
CA SER A 169 1.41 2.91 17.67
C SER A 169 1.75 4.41 17.70
N GLU A 170 2.98 4.75 18.11
CA GLU A 170 3.50 6.13 18.07
C GLU A 170 3.56 6.66 16.64
N GLY A 171 4.10 5.85 15.69
CA GLY A 171 4.20 6.20 14.27
C GLY A 171 2.83 6.38 13.61
N ILE A 172 1.87 5.49 13.87
CA ILE A 172 0.49 5.62 13.39
C ILE A 172 -0.16 6.89 13.95
N SER A 173 0.09 7.23 15.21
CA SER A 173 -0.44 8.46 15.81
C SER A 173 0.11 9.72 15.12
N ILE A 174 1.40 9.73 14.78
CA ILE A 174 2.03 10.82 14.00
C ILE A 174 1.43 10.87 12.58
N SER A 175 1.30 9.72 11.92
CA SER A 175 0.69 9.59 10.59
C SER A 175 -0.73 10.17 10.56
N LEU A 176 -1.57 9.81 11.55
CA LEU A 176 -2.92 10.35 11.71
C LEU A 176 -2.91 11.87 11.99
N GLY A 177 -1.96 12.34 12.80
CA GLY A 177 -1.79 13.78 13.05
C GLY A 177 -1.54 14.55 11.76
N ILE A 178 -0.61 14.08 10.92
CA ILE A 178 -0.32 14.66 9.61
C ILE A 178 -1.56 14.62 8.70
N TYR A 179 -2.21 13.46 8.63
CA TYR A 179 -3.40 13.24 7.81
C TYR A 179 -4.54 14.21 8.15
N PHE A 180 -4.86 14.36 9.44
CA PHE A 180 -5.96 15.22 9.87
C PHE A 180 -5.59 16.70 9.85
N PHE A 181 -4.33 17.05 10.15
CA PHE A 181 -3.90 18.45 10.09
C PHE A 181 -3.98 18.99 8.66
N TYR A 182 -3.43 18.27 7.69
CA TYR A 182 -3.57 18.66 6.29
C TYR A 182 -5.03 18.60 5.83
N GLY A 183 -5.75 17.55 6.23
CA GLY A 183 -7.17 17.38 5.90
C GLY A 183 -8.05 18.51 6.41
N LEU A 184 -7.73 19.08 7.58
CA LEU A 184 -8.43 20.27 8.09
C LEU A 184 -8.24 21.48 7.17
N VAL A 185 -7.01 21.74 6.73
CA VAL A 185 -6.74 22.84 5.78
C VAL A 185 -7.48 22.60 4.45
N GLU A 186 -7.52 21.35 3.98
CA GLU A 186 -8.25 21.00 2.76
C GLU A 186 -9.77 21.14 2.93
N CYS A 187 -10.35 20.77 4.08
CA CYS A 187 -11.77 21.02 4.36
C CYS A 187 -12.09 22.53 4.36
N LEU A 188 -11.22 23.37 4.92
CA LEU A 188 -11.38 24.83 4.85
C LEU A 188 -11.30 25.34 3.40
N TYR A 189 -10.40 24.78 2.58
CA TYR A 189 -10.34 25.08 1.15
C TYR A 189 -11.64 24.68 0.43
N LEU A 190 -12.12 23.46 0.66
CA LEU A 190 -13.40 22.98 0.09
C LEU A 190 -14.59 23.82 0.55
N ALA A 191 -14.50 24.46 1.71
CA ALA A 191 -15.48 25.44 2.22
C ALA A 191 -15.23 26.88 1.69
N HIS A 192 -14.35 27.03 0.67
CA HIS A 192 -14.05 28.30 -0.01
C HIS A 192 -13.37 29.38 0.86
N PHE A 193 -12.61 28.98 1.89
CA PHE A 193 -11.78 29.91 2.65
C PHE A 193 -10.51 30.27 1.85
N ARG A 194 -10.33 31.55 1.54
CA ARG A 194 -9.21 32.07 0.73
C ARG A 194 -7.84 31.74 1.35
N ILE A 195 -7.70 31.89 2.68
CA ILE A 195 -6.45 31.60 3.39
C ILE A 195 -6.03 30.13 3.18
N ALA A 196 -6.97 29.19 3.28
CA ALA A 196 -6.69 27.77 3.05
C ALA A 196 -6.27 27.50 1.59
N THR A 197 -6.90 28.18 0.63
CA THR A 197 -6.52 28.09 -0.79
C THR A 197 -5.07 28.52 -1.01
N GLU A 198 -4.67 29.69 -0.49
CA GLU A 198 -3.30 30.17 -0.65
C GLU A 198 -2.28 29.27 0.10
N THR A 199 -2.65 28.78 1.29
CA THR A 199 -1.82 27.84 2.03
C THR A 199 -1.58 26.56 1.24
N LEU A 200 -2.62 25.95 0.64
CA LEU A 200 -2.47 24.74 -0.17
C LEU A 200 -1.68 24.98 -1.46
N LYS A 201 -1.79 26.14 -2.09
CA LYS A 201 -0.96 26.47 -3.25
C LYS A 201 0.54 26.48 -2.92
N ILE A 202 0.91 26.88 -1.70
CA ILE A 202 2.30 26.91 -1.24
C ILE A 202 2.77 25.49 -0.84
N ILE A 203 1.93 24.72 -0.16
CA ILE A 203 2.31 23.42 0.42
C ILE A 203 2.27 22.28 -0.61
N ASN A 204 1.29 22.28 -1.52
CA ASN A 204 1.07 21.15 -2.44
C ASN A 204 2.25 20.79 -3.34
N PRO A 205 3.09 21.75 -3.82
CA PRO A 205 4.29 21.40 -4.58
C PRO A 205 5.30 20.54 -3.83
N PHE A 206 5.25 20.54 -2.47
CA PHE A 206 6.12 19.75 -1.61
C PHE A 206 5.49 18.45 -1.12
N ILE A 207 4.19 18.26 -1.34
CA ILE A 207 3.45 17.07 -0.88
C ILE A 207 2.98 16.22 -2.05
N HIS A 208 2.48 16.85 -3.12
CA HIS A 208 1.89 16.12 -4.24
C HIS A 208 2.84 16.06 -5.43
N THR A 209 3.02 14.84 -5.96
CA THR A 209 3.63 14.66 -7.28
C THR A 209 2.63 15.09 -8.34
N ILE A 210 3.04 16.02 -9.22
CA ILE A 210 2.19 16.51 -10.31
C ILE A 210 2.84 16.11 -11.61
N GLU A 211 2.22 15.16 -12.30
CA GLU A 211 2.56 14.82 -13.67
C GLU A 211 1.68 15.60 -14.62
N VAL A 212 2.24 16.68 -15.16
CA VAL A 212 1.55 17.56 -16.13
C VAL A 212 1.41 16.89 -17.49
N SER A 213 2.25 15.89 -17.80
CA SER A 213 2.37 15.29 -19.13
C SER A 213 1.10 14.61 -19.63
N HIS A 214 0.27 14.05 -18.74
CA HIS A 214 -0.90 13.26 -19.13
C HIS A 214 -2.22 14.02 -19.10
N GLY A 215 -2.24 15.28 -18.66
CA GLY A 215 -3.40 16.18 -18.71
C GLY A 215 -4.59 15.81 -17.80
N TRP A 216 -4.49 14.77 -16.99
CA TRP A 216 -5.59 14.28 -16.17
C TRP A 216 -5.26 14.10 -14.68
N TRP A 217 -4.00 14.17 -14.25
CA TRP A 217 -3.59 13.88 -12.88
C TRP A 217 -2.45 14.69 -12.34
N PRO A 218 -2.40 14.69 -11.01
CA PRO A 218 -3.41 15.23 -10.12
C PRO A 218 -3.36 16.73 -10.17
N LYS A 219 -4.51 17.38 -10.08
CA LYS A 219 -4.57 18.84 -9.96
C LYS A 219 -3.93 19.26 -8.64
N TYR A 220 -3.25 20.41 -8.63
CA TYR A 220 -2.71 21.00 -7.40
C TYR A 220 -3.77 21.16 -6.31
N LEU A 221 -4.98 21.54 -6.70
CA LEU A 221 -6.13 21.69 -5.85
C LEU A 221 -7.24 20.78 -6.39
N SER A 222 -7.72 19.85 -5.56
CA SER A 222 -8.91 19.04 -5.90
C SER A 222 -10.15 19.93 -5.75
N PRO A 223 -10.96 20.13 -6.80
CA PRO A 223 -12.02 21.15 -6.76
C PRO A 223 -13.17 20.79 -5.82
N ASP A 224 -13.45 19.50 -5.61
CA ASP A 224 -14.67 19.06 -4.94
C ASP A 224 -14.53 17.76 -4.14
N GLN A 225 -13.31 17.20 -4.03
CA GLN A 225 -13.03 15.94 -3.34
C GLN A 225 -11.95 16.12 -2.29
N PHE A 226 -12.16 15.56 -1.13
CA PHE A 226 -11.16 15.42 -0.08
C PHE A 226 -10.16 14.33 -0.45
N ARG A 227 -8.87 14.60 -0.33
CA ARG A 227 -7.79 13.63 -0.58
C ARG A 227 -6.69 13.64 0.47
N SER A 228 -6.66 14.65 1.34
CA SER A 228 -5.56 14.88 2.27
C SER A 228 -4.21 14.89 1.55
N VAL A 229 -3.18 14.30 2.13
CA VAL A 229 -1.81 14.24 1.54
C VAL A 229 -1.68 13.23 0.39
N PHE A 230 -2.74 12.49 0.06
CA PHE A 230 -2.69 11.51 -1.03
C PHE A 230 -2.85 12.16 -2.40
N PRO A 231 -2.19 11.65 -3.45
CA PRO A 231 -2.38 12.16 -4.81
C PRO A 231 -3.82 11.97 -5.29
N GLU A 232 -4.44 10.84 -4.94
CA GLU A 232 -5.82 10.49 -5.29
C GLU A 232 -6.70 10.24 -4.07
N PRO A 233 -7.99 10.64 -4.10
CA PRO A 233 -8.96 10.28 -3.06
C PRO A 233 -9.10 8.76 -2.83
N SER A 234 -8.91 7.95 -3.88
CA SER A 234 -9.01 6.48 -3.83
C SER A 234 -7.95 5.84 -2.93
N HIS A 235 -6.75 6.44 -2.81
CA HIS A 235 -5.66 5.94 -1.99
C HIS A 235 -5.94 6.00 -0.49
N ILE A 236 -6.87 6.86 -0.07
CA ILE A 236 -7.35 6.90 1.33
C ILE A 236 -7.87 5.54 1.78
N GLY A 237 -8.54 4.77 0.89
CA GLY A 237 -9.03 3.44 1.21
C GLY A 237 -7.92 2.48 1.67
N ASN A 238 -6.75 2.53 1.02
CA ASN A 238 -5.62 1.67 1.36
C ASN A 238 -4.99 2.03 2.71
N TYR A 239 -4.89 3.33 3.00
CA TYR A 239 -4.44 3.82 4.30
C TYR A 239 -5.43 3.42 5.41
N MET A 240 -6.71 3.60 5.16
CA MET A 240 -7.78 3.27 6.10
C MET A 240 -7.94 1.75 6.31
N ALA A 241 -7.44 0.90 5.41
CA ALA A 241 -7.36 -0.55 5.62
C ALA A 241 -6.47 -0.95 6.81
N ILE A 242 -5.63 -0.05 7.31
CA ILE A 242 -4.82 -0.22 8.53
C ILE A 242 -5.43 0.58 9.68
N ILE A 243 -5.86 1.80 9.42
CA ILE A 243 -6.31 2.75 10.44
C ILE A 243 -7.65 2.34 11.06
N ILE A 244 -8.64 1.96 10.24
CA ILE A 244 -9.95 1.53 10.74
C ILE A 244 -9.84 0.27 11.61
N PRO A 245 -9.12 -0.80 11.18
CA PRO A 245 -8.82 -1.93 12.06
C PRO A 245 -8.11 -1.53 13.35
N PHE A 246 -7.13 -0.62 13.29
CA PHE A 246 -6.41 -0.16 14.48
C PHE A 246 -7.33 0.52 15.49
N ILE A 247 -8.20 1.44 15.05
CA ILE A 247 -9.12 2.19 15.91
C ILE A 247 -10.23 1.27 16.45
N THR A 248 -10.88 0.50 15.58
CA THR A 248 -12.03 -0.34 15.96
C THR A 248 -11.62 -1.49 16.88
N THR A 249 -10.45 -2.08 16.66
CA THR A 249 -9.88 -3.07 17.58
C THR A 249 -9.63 -2.47 18.96
N ASP A 250 -9.12 -1.23 19.01
CA ASP A 250 -8.89 -0.54 20.28
C ASP A 250 -10.20 -0.14 20.99
N ILE A 251 -11.29 0.08 20.25
CA ILE A 251 -12.63 0.29 20.82
C ILE A 251 -13.16 -1.00 21.44
N ILE A 252 -13.02 -2.15 20.74
CA ILE A 252 -13.63 -3.43 21.14
C ILE A 252 -12.86 -4.12 22.25
N TYR A 253 -11.52 -4.15 22.16
CA TYR A 253 -10.63 -4.90 23.04
C TYR A 253 -9.68 -4.03 23.88
N GLY A 254 -9.77 -2.72 23.77
CA GLY A 254 -8.93 -1.80 24.55
C GLY A 254 -9.43 -1.61 25.97
N ASP A 255 -8.56 -1.09 26.84
CA ASP A 255 -8.92 -0.77 28.22
C ASP A 255 -10.03 0.29 28.26
N THR A 256 -11.15 -0.07 28.90
CA THR A 256 -12.35 0.76 29.02
C THR A 256 -12.34 1.65 30.27
N GLY A 257 -11.31 1.55 31.09
CA GLY A 257 -11.27 2.14 32.45
C GLY A 257 -11.34 3.67 32.53
N LYS A 258 -11.12 4.42 31.41
CA LYS A 258 -11.17 5.88 31.39
C LYS A 258 -12.14 6.40 30.31
N LYS A 259 -13.26 6.99 30.72
CA LYS A 259 -14.26 7.62 29.82
C LYS A 259 -13.63 8.57 28.76
N ARG A 260 -12.63 9.37 29.16
CA ARG A 260 -11.93 10.31 28.26
C ARG A 260 -11.13 9.61 27.16
N THR A 261 -10.57 8.43 27.44
CA THR A 261 -9.81 7.64 26.47
C THR A 261 -10.75 7.06 25.42
N ASN A 262 -11.95 6.59 25.82
CA ASN A 262 -12.95 6.08 24.92
C ASN A 262 -13.50 7.16 23.97
N ALA A 263 -13.76 8.36 24.48
CA ALA A 263 -14.23 9.49 23.65
C ALA A 263 -13.24 9.84 22.54
N LYS A 264 -11.92 9.80 22.82
CA LYS A 264 -10.87 10.01 21.78
C LYS A 264 -10.92 8.97 20.67
N LYS A 265 -11.13 7.69 21.00
CA LYS A 265 -11.19 6.60 20.01
C LYS A 265 -12.39 6.78 19.07
N TYR A 266 -13.57 7.10 19.62
CA TYR A 266 -14.76 7.38 18.83
C TYR A 266 -14.61 8.66 18.00
N LEU A 267 -13.93 9.70 18.52
CA LEU A 267 -13.62 10.91 17.73
C LEU A 267 -12.68 10.58 16.55
N LEU A 268 -11.64 9.77 16.77
CA LEU A 268 -10.74 9.33 15.69
C LEU A 268 -11.50 8.51 14.64
N LEU A 269 -12.40 7.63 15.07
CA LEU A 269 -13.26 6.87 14.14
C LEU A 269 -14.19 7.81 13.35
N PHE A 270 -14.82 8.77 14.03
CA PHE A 270 -15.68 9.77 13.40
C PHE A 270 -14.92 10.55 12.31
N LEU A 271 -13.74 11.10 12.63
CA LEU A 271 -12.93 11.87 11.68
C LEU A 271 -12.45 11.00 10.52
N SER A 272 -12.07 9.74 10.78
CA SER A 272 -11.64 8.80 9.74
C SER A 272 -12.81 8.45 8.79
N ALA A 273 -13.98 8.14 9.31
CA ALA A 273 -15.17 7.84 8.52
C ALA A 273 -15.67 9.08 7.75
N LEU A 274 -15.68 10.25 8.40
CA LEU A 274 -16.02 11.53 7.75
C LEU A 274 -15.12 11.80 6.56
N SER A 275 -13.80 11.64 6.73
CA SER A 275 -12.83 11.85 5.65
C SER A 275 -13.06 10.90 4.48
N ILE A 276 -13.40 9.62 4.74
CA ILE A 276 -13.77 8.64 3.71
C ILE A 276 -14.96 9.13 2.89
N PHE A 277 -16.04 9.59 3.53
CA PHE A 277 -17.24 10.06 2.83
C PHE A 277 -16.97 11.34 2.03
N LEU A 278 -16.13 12.24 2.54
CA LEU A 278 -15.74 13.48 1.85
C LEU A 278 -14.87 13.23 0.61
N THR A 279 -14.25 12.05 0.46
CA THR A 279 -13.54 11.69 -0.77
C THR A 279 -14.45 11.64 -2.00
N LYS A 280 -15.75 11.36 -1.82
CA LYS A 280 -16.69 11.04 -2.90
C LYS A 280 -16.18 9.94 -3.85
N ALA A 281 -15.22 9.13 -3.39
CA ALA A 281 -14.62 8.06 -4.16
C ALA A 281 -15.21 6.70 -3.75
N ARG A 282 -15.50 5.85 -4.72
CA ARG A 282 -16.15 4.54 -4.48
C ARG A 282 -15.27 3.59 -3.70
N THR A 283 -13.98 3.55 -3.99
CA THR A 283 -13.04 2.62 -3.36
C THR A 283 -12.96 2.76 -1.84
N PRO A 284 -12.73 3.95 -1.25
CA PRO A 284 -12.70 4.09 0.20
C PRO A 284 -14.04 3.72 0.87
N ASN A 285 -15.17 4.05 0.22
CA ASN A 285 -16.51 3.73 0.74
C ASN A 285 -16.77 2.21 0.70
N ALA A 286 -16.43 1.53 -0.39
CA ALA A 286 -16.54 0.08 -0.50
C ALA A 286 -15.61 -0.64 0.49
N MET A 287 -14.40 -0.13 0.68
CA MET A 287 -13.45 -0.64 1.66
C MET A 287 -14.00 -0.51 3.09
N LEU A 288 -14.57 0.66 3.45
CA LEU A 288 -15.19 0.85 4.77
C LEU A 288 -16.32 -0.15 5.00
N LEU A 289 -17.22 -0.32 4.02
CA LEU A 289 -18.30 -1.31 4.09
C LEU A 289 -17.74 -2.73 4.27
N GLY A 290 -16.78 -3.13 3.45
CA GLY A 290 -16.13 -4.44 3.54
C GLY A 290 -15.47 -4.68 4.90
N MET A 291 -14.80 -3.66 5.46
CA MET A 291 -14.23 -3.72 6.80
C MET A 291 -15.30 -3.89 7.87
N MET A 292 -16.44 -3.21 7.77
CA MET A 292 -17.53 -3.39 8.75
C MET A 292 -18.17 -4.77 8.66
N ILE A 293 -18.36 -5.31 7.46
CA ILE A 293 -18.84 -6.69 7.27
C ILE A 293 -17.84 -7.68 7.87
N LEU A 294 -16.55 -7.52 7.61
CA LEU A 294 -15.51 -8.38 8.17
C LEU A 294 -15.47 -8.31 9.69
N LEU A 295 -15.58 -7.11 10.27
CA LEU A 295 -15.65 -6.91 11.71
C LEU A 295 -16.88 -7.61 12.32
N LEU A 296 -18.04 -7.48 11.68
CA LEU A 296 -19.26 -8.17 12.11
C LEU A 296 -19.09 -9.68 12.08
N LEU A 297 -18.53 -10.24 11.02
CA LEU A 297 -18.26 -11.69 10.91
C LEU A 297 -17.36 -12.17 12.04
N PHE A 298 -16.29 -11.43 12.37
CA PHE A 298 -15.44 -11.78 13.51
C PHE A 298 -16.18 -11.75 14.85
N ILE A 299 -17.02 -10.75 15.07
CA ILE A 299 -17.83 -10.63 16.30
C ILE A 299 -18.84 -11.78 16.39
N LEU A 300 -19.45 -12.19 15.28
CA LEU A 300 -20.39 -13.32 15.27
C LEU A 300 -19.72 -14.66 15.54
N ILE A 301 -18.50 -14.86 15.04
CA ILE A 301 -17.71 -16.08 15.30
C ILE A 301 -17.27 -16.15 16.78
N HIS A 302 -16.89 -15.01 17.36
CA HIS A 302 -16.42 -14.90 18.74
C HIS A 302 -17.41 -14.12 19.60
N PHE A 303 -18.66 -14.56 19.61
CA PHE A 303 -19.76 -13.80 20.20
C PHE A 303 -19.51 -13.43 21.67
N LYS A 304 -19.31 -12.13 21.92
CA LYS A 304 -19.38 -11.51 23.24
C LYS A 304 -20.39 -10.34 23.16
N LYS A 305 -21.37 -10.31 24.06
CA LYS A 305 -22.43 -9.29 24.09
C LYS A 305 -21.87 -7.85 24.11
N GLU A 306 -20.79 -7.63 24.84
CA GLU A 306 -20.10 -6.33 24.89
C GLU A 306 -19.46 -5.93 23.54
N SER A 307 -18.87 -6.88 22.80
CA SER A 307 -18.31 -6.63 21.48
C SER A 307 -19.40 -6.22 20.48
N LEU A 308 -20.56 -6.85 20.52
CA LEU A 308 -21.71 -6.47 19.70
C LEU A 308 -22.22 -5.06 20.04
N LYS A 309 -22.28 -4.70 21.32
CA LYS A 309 -22.65 -3.36 21.77
C LYS A 309 -21.67 -2.29 21.23
N HIS A 310 -20.36 -2.54 21.32
CA HIS A 310 -19.36 -1.66 20.74
C HIS A 310 -19.48 -1.55 19.22
N PHE A 311 -19.82 -2.63 18.54
CA PHE A 311 -20.06 -2.63 17.09
C PHE A 311 -21.25 -1.73 16.72
N ILE A 312 -22.34 -1.79 17.47
CA ILE A 312 -23.49 -0.90 17.25
C ILE A 312 -23.07 0.57 17.43
N TYR A 313 -22.27 0.90 18.45
CA TYR A 313 -21.75 2.26 18.63
C TYR A 313 -20.83 2.70 17.48
N ILE A 314 -19.99 1.79 16.97
CA ILE A 314 -19.16 2.03 15.78
C ILE A 314 -20.03 2.39 14.58
N LEU A 315 -21.11 1.62 14.33
CA LEU A 315 -22.05 1.90 13.23
C LEU A 315 -22.78 3.23 13.42
N CYS A 316 -23.19 3.56 14.65
CA CYS A 316 -23.79 4.86 14.94
C CYS A 316 -22.82 6.02 14.64
N VAL A 317 -21.55 5.90 15.03
CA VAL A 317 -20.53 6.92 14.75
C VAL A 317 -20.31 7.07 13.24
N ILE A 318 -20.22 5.96 12.50
CA ILE A 318 -20.09 5.98 11.03
C ILE A 318 -21.33 6.62 10.39
N GLY A 319 -22.55 6.30 10.87
CA GLY A 319 -23.80 6.92 10.40
C GLY A 319 -23.82 8.42 10.63
N ILE A 320 -23.41 8.89 11.81
CA ILE A 320 -23.28 10.33 12.12
C ILE A 320 -22.23 10.97 11.20
N SER A 321 -21.09 10.32 10.97
CA SER A 321 -20.06 10.82 10.04
C SER A 321 -20.61 11.00 8.62
N PHE A 322 -21.43 10.05 8.17
CA PHE A 322 -22.11 10.13 6.87
C PHE A 322 -23.05 11.33 6.80
N LEU A 323 -23.92 11.51 7.80
CA LEU A 323 -24.83 12.66 7.86
C LEU A 323 -24.08 14.00 7.90
N CYS A 324 -23.00 14.08 8.69
CA CYS A 324 -22.13 15.26 8.73
C CYS A 324 -21.48 15.54 7.39
N SER A 325 -21.05 14.49 6.65
CA SER A 325 -20.46 14.65 5.31
C SER A 325 -21.48 15.22 4.31
N LEU A 326 -22.72 14.75 4.35
CA LEU A 326 -23.82 15.32 3.52
C LEU A 326 -24.08 16.79 3.87
N GLY A 327 -24.12 17.11 5.17
CA GLY A 327 -24.27 18.51 5.64
C GLY A 327 -23.14 19.40 5.14
N PHE A 328 -21.88 18.93 5.23
CA PHE A 328 -20.72 19.66 4.73
C PHE A 328 -20.78 19.86 3.22
N MET A 329 -21.11 18.82 2.45
CA MET A 329 -21.24 18.92 1.00
C MET A 329 -22.34 19.91 0.57
N ASN A 330 -23.47 19.95 1.29
CA ASN A 330 -24.52 20.91 1.05
C ASN A 330 -24.07 22.35 1.39
N PHE A 331 -23.38 22.53 2.51
CA PHE A 331 -22.82 23.83 2.89
C PHE A 331 -21.85 24.40 1.86
N THR A 332 -20.97 23.57 1.33
CA THR A 332 -19.97 23.98 0.33
C THR A 332 -20.63 24.36 -1.00
N LYS A 333 -21.71 23.68 -1.41
CA LYS A 333 -22.46 23.96 -2.65
C LYS A 333 -23.38 25.16 -2.56
N ASN A 334 -24.02 25.39 -1.41
CA ASN A 334 -24.96 26.53 -1.24
C ASN A 334 -24.27 27.89 -1.31
N ARG A 335 -22.95 27.94 -1.25
CA ARG A 335 -22.18 29.15 -1.59
C ARG A 335 -22.12 29.42 -3.10
N GLU A 336 -22.47 28.44 -3.94
CA GLU A 336 -22.52 28.58 -5.40
C GLU A 336 -23.93 28.70 -5.98
N THR A 337 -24.99 28.09 -5.36
CA THR A 337 -26.38 28.16 -5.89
C THR A 337 -27.43 27.68 -4.87
N SER A 338 -28.67 28.23 -4.98
CA SER A 338 -29.84 28.13 -4.06
C SER A 338 -30.49 26.74 -3.84
N ILE A 339 -30.83 26.51 -2.71
CA ILE A 339 -31.88 25.94 -1.77
C ILE A 339 -32.52 24.56 -2.03
N ASP A 340 -32.64 23.94 -3.20
CA ASP A 340 -33.62 22.82 -3.37
C ASP A 340 -33.06 21.41 -3.61
N LYS A 341 -31.91 21.03 -2.99
CA LYS A 341 -31.17 19.83 -3.44
C LYS A 341 -30.68 18.82 -2.38
N SER A 342 -31.09 18.88 -1.12
CA SER A 342 -30.50 18.00 -0.07
C SER A 342 -30.84 16.51 -0.23
N VAL A 343 -32.09 16.18 -0.57
CA VAL A 343 -32.54 14.79 -0.82
C VAL A 343 -31.93 14.23 -2.12
N TYR A 344 -31.81 15.08 -3.14
CA TYR A 344 -31.18 14.73 -4.40
C TYR A 344 -29.71 14.29 -4.24
N HIS A 345 -28.98 14.87 -3.28
CA HIS A 345 -27.59 14.56 -3.06
C HIS A 345 -27.33 13.23 -2.37
N ALA A 346 -28.18 12.82 -1.40
CA ALA A 346 -28.06 11.51 -0.77
C ALA A 346 -28.33 10.40 -1.78
N ASN A 347 -29.42 10.51 -2.55
CA ASN A 347 -29.75 9.55 -3.61
C ASN A 347 -28.67 9.50 -4.69
N LYS A 348 -28.15 10.65 -5.12
CA LYS A 348 -27.07 10.72 -6.10
C LYS A 348 -25.76 10.14 -5.55
N PHE A 349 -25.43 10.35 -4.26
CA PHE A 349 -24.27 9.76 -3.63
C PHE A 349 -24.38 8.22 -3.61
N ILE A 350 -25.54 7.69 -3.26
CA ILE A 350 -25.81 6.24 -3.25
C ILE A 350 -25.77 5.68 -4.67
N GLU A 351 -26.42 6.33 -5.63
CA GLU A 351 -26.38 5.94 -7.05
C GLU A 351 -24.97 5.96 -7.59
N ASP A 352 -24.22 7.04 -7.34
CA ASP A 352 -22.83 7.20 -7.82
C ASP A 352 -21.85 6.21 -7.18
N ASN A 353 -22.07 5.74 -5.96
CA ASN A 353 -21.18 4.84 -5.26
C ASN A 353 -21.60 3.36 -5.30
N ILE A 354 -22.88 3.05 -5.42
CA ILE A 354 -23.42 1.70 -5.44
C ILE A 354 -24.04 1.37 -6.81
N GLY A 355 -24.98 2.17 -7.28
CA GLY A 355 -25.74 1.91 -8.51
C GLY A 355 -24.90 1.90 -9.78
N THR A 356 -23.72 2.55 -9.76
CA THR A 356 -22.82 2.61 -10.92
C THR A 356 -21.68 1.60 -10.88
N LEU A 357 -21.59 0.75 -9.84
CA LEU A 357 -20.50 -0.24 -9.71
C LEU A 357 -20.45 -1.21 -10.89
N ALA A 358 -21.60 -1.65 -11.39
CA ALA A 358 -21.71 -2.60 -12.50
C ALA A 358 -21.76 -1.96 -13.90
N SER A 359 -21.74 -0.63 -14.00
CA SER A 359 -21.88 0.07 -15.29
C SER A 359 -20.54 0.34 -15.96
N ASP A 360 -20.31 -0.24 -17.14
CA ASP A 360 -19.09 -0.03 -17.95
C ASP A 360 -18.93 1.43 -18.43
N ASN A 361 -20.03 2.17 -18.55
CA ASN A 361 -20.06 3.48 -19.23
C ASN A 361 -19.94 4.68 -18.30
N LYS A 362 -19.96 4.48 -16.98
CA LYS A 362 -19.90 5.58 -16.01
C LYS A 362 -18.53 5.68 -15.34
N ARG A 363 -17.94 6.90 -15.34
CA ARG A 363 -16.61 7.23 -14.76
C ARG A 363 -15.49 6.37 -15.37
N SER A 364 -14.52 5.96 -14.56
CA SER A 364 -13.36 5.15 -14.97
C SER A 364 -13.60 3.63 -14.96
N ASN A 365 -14.83 3.16 -14.82
CA ASN A 365 -15.11 1.71 -14.78
C ASN A 365 -14.69 1.00 -16.05
N GLY A 366 -15.01 1.58 -17.21
CA GLY A 366 -14.63 1.00 -18.51
C GLY A 366 -13.12 0.76 -18.60
N ALA A 367 -12.31 1.72 -18.19
CA ALA A 367 -10.86 1.59 -18.18
C ALA A 367 -10.40 0.50 -17.20
N ARG A 368 -10.92 0.49 -15.95
CA ARG A 368 -10.56 -0.51 -14.94
C ARG A 368 -10.92 -1.93 -15.37
N TYR A 369 -12.13 -2.15 -15.88
CA TYR A 369 -12.53 -3.45 -16.39
C TYR A 369 -11.76 -3.84 -17.66
N SER A 370 -11.42 -2.90 -18.51
CA SER A 370 -10.57 -3.16 -19.68
C SER A 370 -9.19 -3.64 -19.27
N MET A 371 -8.55 -2.98 -18.31
CA MET A 371 -7.25 -3.38 -17.78
C MET A 371 -7.33 -4.73 -17.05
N LEU A 372 -8.38 -4.98 -16.27
CA LEU A 372 -8.60 -6.28 -15.63
C LEU A 372 -8.67 -7.41 -16.68
N ARG A 373 -9.54 -7.26 -17.69
CA ARG A 373 -9.72 -8.27 -18.75
C ARG A 373 -8.46 -8.45 -19.58
N TYR A 374 -7.75 -7.36 -19.86
CA TYR A 374 -6.47 -7.37 -20.56
C TYR A 374 -5.45 -8.24 -19.83
N HIS A 375 -5.21 -7.97 -18.54
CA HIS A 375 -4.26 -8.74 -17.73
C HIS A 375 -4.69 -10.21 -17.57
N VAL A 376 -5.99 -10.50 -17.45
CA VAL A 376 -6.49 -11.87 -17.40
C VAL A 376 -6.21 -12.60 -18.73
N ARG A 377 -6.52 -12.00 -19.89
CA ARG A 377 -6.23 -12.60 -21.21
C ARG A 377 -4.75 -12.85 -21.40
N LEU A 378 -3.92 -11.88 -21.05
CA LEU A 378 -2.46 -11.99 -21.13
C LEU A 378 -1.93 -13.09 -20.21
N GLY A 379 -2.41 -13.17 -18.97
CA GLY A 379 -2.03 -14.22 -18.03
C GLY A 379 -2.49 -15.61 -18.49
N LEU A 380 -3.69 -15.74 -19.09
CA LEU A 380 -4.17 -17.01 -19.63
C LEU A 380 -3.38 -17.48 -20.86
N SER A 381 -2.80 -16.56 -21.64
CA SER A 381 -1.92 -16.94 -22.76
C SER A 381 -0.51 -17.38 -22.31
N HIS A 382 -0.09 -16.95 -21.09
CA HIS A 382 1.20 -17.31 -20.49
C HIS A 382 1.01 -17.77 -19.03
N PRO A 383 0.28 -18.88 -18.76
CA PRO A 383 -0.31 -19.14 -17.44
C PRO A 383 0.70 -19.53 -16.36
N ILE A 384 1.87 -20.08 -16.69
CA ILE A 384 2.82 -20.62 -15.71
C ILE A 384 3.79 -19.55 -15.21
N LEU A 385 4.48 -18.86 -16.12
CA LEU A 385 5.55 -17.89 -15.82
C LEU A 385 5.20 -16.44 -16.19
N GLY A 386 4.05 -16.21 -16.86
CA GLY A 386 3.69 -14.88 -17.35
C GLY A 386 4.60 -14.37 -18.46
N VAL A 387 4.53 -13.07 -18.72
CA VAL A 387 5.33 -12.41 -19.78
C VAL A 387 6.60 -11.73 -19.22
N GLY A 388 6.89 -11.84 -17.94
CA GLY A 388 8.00 -11.17 -17.26
C GLY A 388 7.58 -9.84 -16.62
N LYS A 389 8.02 -9.62 -15.37
CA LYS A 389 7.67 -8.42 -14.60
C LYS A 389 8.08 -7.14 -15.34
N GLY A 390 7.08 -6.27 -15.60
CA GLY A 390 7.26 -4.97 -16.24
C GLY A 390 7.25 -5.03 -17.78
N LEU A 391 7.09 -6.20 -18.41
CA LEU A 391 7.03 -6.35 -19.86
C LEU A 391 5.58 -6.31 -20.39
N HIS A 392 4.58 -6.45 -19.53
CA HIS A 392 3.16 -6.53 -19.91
C HIS A 392 2.70 -5.33 -20.75
N ALA A 393 3.17 -4.11 -20.46
CA ALA A 393 2.68 -2.91 -21.13
C ALA A 393 2.79 -2.97 -22.67
N ALA A 394 3.78 -3.68 -23.21
CA ALA A 394 3.96 -3.84 -24.65
C ALA A 394 2.83 -4.62 -25.33
N TYR A 395 2.25 -5.58 -24.64
CA TYR A 395 1.21 -6.46 -25.16
C TYR A 395 -0.17 -5.81 -25.22
N ALA A 396 -0.33 -4.57 -24.75
CA ALA A 396 -1.62 -3.91 -24.63
C ALA A 396 -2.35 -3.77 -25.96
N ASN A 397 -1.62 -3.47 -27.04
CA ASN A 397 -2.23 -3.33 -28.37
C ASN A 397 -2.82 -4.63 -28.91
N ASP A 398 -2.25 -5.79 -28.55
CA ASP A 398 -2.66 -7.10 -29.05
C ASP A 398 -3.77 -7.73 -28.21
N TYR A 399 -3.80 -7.42 -26.91
CA TYR A 399 -4.73 -8.04 -25.96
C TYR A 399 -5.91 -7.14 -25.53
N LEU A 400 -5.89 -5.84 -25.83
CA LEU A 400 -7.05 -4.97 -25.70
C LEU A 400 -7.94 -5.07 -26.93
N THR A 401 -9.23 -5.27 -26.72
CA THR A 401 -10.21 -5.25 -27.82
C THR A 401 -10.46 -3.84 -28.33
N ASP A 402 -10.98 -3.68 -29.56
CA ASP A 402 -11.29 -2.37 -30.15
C ASP A 402 -12.31 -1.58 -29.32
N LYS A 403 -13.24 -2.28 -28.65
CA LYS A 403 -14.18 -1.66 -27.71
C LYS A 403 -13.44 -1.08 -26.49
N GLU A 404 -12.48 -1.83 -25.93
CA GLU A 404 -11.72 -1.41 -24.75
C GLU A 404 -10.77 -0.25 -25.05
N LYS A 405 -10.17 -0.23 -26.24
CA LYS A 405 -9.32 0.89 -26.71
C LYS A 405 -10.08 2.21 -26.86
N LYS A 406 -11.42 2.18 -27.03
CA LYS A 406 -12.26 3.37 -27.16
C LYS A 406 -12.54 4.10 -25.84
N TYR A 407 -12.36 3.45 -24.69
CA TYR A 407 -12.50 4.15 -23.41
C TYR A 407 -11.47 5.26 -23.27
N ARG A 408 -11.92 6.43 -22.82
CA ARG A 408 -11.11 7.66 -22.80
C ARG A 408 -9.75 7.48 -22.12
N GLU A 409 -9.73 6.89 -20.93
CA GLU A 409 -8.50 6.69 -20.16
C GLU A 409 -7.55 5.70 -20.84
N VAL A 410 -8.08 4.56 -21.34
CA VAL A 410 -7.29 3.57 -22.08
C VAL A 410 -6.66 4.20 -23.33
N ARG A 411 -7.44 4.99 -24.07
CA ARG A 411 -6.91 5.72 -25.23
C ARG A 411 -5.79 6.66 -24.86
N LEU A 412 -5.95 7.44 -23.77
CA LEU A 412 -4.89 8.34 -23.30
C LEU A 412 -3.60 7.59 -22.95
N TRP A 413 -3.70 6.43 -22.29
CA TRP A 413 -2.54 5.58 -21.98
C TRP A 413 -1.88 5.00 -23.22
N LEU A 414 -2.66 4.59 -24.23
CA LEU A 414 -2.13 4.12 -25.50
C LEU A 414 -1.48 5.25 -26.32
N ASP A 415 -2.05 6.45 -26.32
CA ASP A 415 -1.46 7.62 -26.96
C ASP A 415 -0.18 8.07 -26.27
N ASP A 416 -0.11 7.95 -24.95
CA ASP A 416 1.10 8.18 -24.16
C ASP A 416 2.18 7.13 -24.46
N GLN A 417 1.80 5.85 -24.56
CA GLN A 417 2.71 4.79 -24.97
C GLN A 417 3.34 5.06 -26.35
N LYS A 418 2.57 5.59 -27.30
CA LYS A 418 3.11 6.00 -28.62
C LYS A 418 4.12 7.14 -28.53
N LYS A 419 3.90 8.09 -27.61
CA LYS A 419 4.78 9.27 -27.43
C LYS A 419 6.04 8.95 -26.66
N GLU A 420 5.92 8.24 -25.55
CA GLU A 420 7.02 7.98 -24.62
C GLU A 420 7.74 6.66 -24.91
N GLY A 421 7.09 5.76 -25.65
CA GLY A 421 7.57 4.41 -25.96
C GLY A 421 7.09 3.34 -25.00
N ILE A 422 7.14 2.10 -25.47
CA ILE A 422 6.63 0.90 -24.77
C ILE A 422 7.24 0.73 -23.36
N LEU A 423 8.53 1.05 -23.20
CA LEU A 423 9.24 0.89 -21.92
C LEU A 423 8.97 1.98 -20.89
N LYS A 424 8.24 3.04 -21.26
CA LYS A 424 7.89 4.17 -20.39
C LYS A 424 6.38 4.34 -20.21
N SER A 425 5.57 3.49 -20.83
CA SER A 425 4.12 3.64 -20.78
C SER A 425 3.56 3.35 -19.38
N ASN A 426 2.48 4.07 -19.05
CA ASN A 426 1.74 3.94 -17.79
C ASN A 426 0.59 2.91 -17.87
N LEU A 427 0.65 1.96 -18.81
CA LEU A 427 -0.30 0.85 -18.94
C LEU A 427 -0.05 -0.21 -17.86
N GLY A 428 -0.24 0.18 -16.59
CA GLY A 428 -0.05 -0.69 -15.44
C GLY A 428 -1.30 -1.47 -15.05
N ALA A 429 -1.10 -2.54 -14.30
CA ALA A 429 -2.20 -3.24 -13.65
C ALA A 429 -2.82 -2.35 -12.55
N LEU A 430 -4.16 -2.28 -12.55
CA LEU A 430 -4.93 -1.60 -11.49
C LEU A 430 -5.42 -2.58 -10.41
N ASN A 431 -4.91 -3.81 -10.44
CA ASN A 431 -5.23 -4.89 -9.53
C ASN A 431 -3.99 -5.76 -9.36
N GLU A 432 -3.56 -5.98 -8.11
CA GLU A 432 -2.34 -6.73 -7.79
C GLU A 432 -2.37 -8.15 -8.34
N TYR A 433 -3.49 -8.85 -8.18
CA TYR A 433 -3.57 -10.28 -8.44
C TYR A 433 -3.49 -10.61 -9.93
N VAL A 434 -4.26 -9.88 -10.74
CA VAL A 434 -4.22 -10.09 -12.20
C VAL A 434 -2.95 -9.51 -12.82
N GLY A 435 -2.39 -8.43 -12.23
CA GLY A 435 -1.09 -7.90 -12.61
C GLY A 435 0.03 -8.93 -12.37
N ARG A 436 0.06 -9.53 -11.18
CA ARG A 436 1.01 -10.62 -10.88
C ARG A 436 0.80 -11.83 -11.78
N PHE A 437 -0.46 -12.21 -12.04
CA PHE A 437 -0.76 -13.32 -12.92
C PHE A 437 -0.28 -13.08 -14.35
N SER A 438 -0.48 -11.91 -14.92
CA SER A 438 0.03 -11.58 -16.24
C SER A 438 1.56 -11.47 -16.29
N ASP A 439 2.17 -10.88 -15.26
CA ASP A 439 3.62 -10.67 -15.21
C ASP A 439 4.40 -11.95 -14.93
N THR A 440 3.95 -12.76 -13.95
CA THR A 440 4.75 -13.86 -13.38
C THR A 440 4.00 -15.21 -13.35
N GLY A 441 2.86 -15.27 -14.01
CA GLY A 441 2.01 -16.46 -14.08
C GLY A 441 1.48 -16.89 -12.71
N ILE A 442 0.92 -18.10 -12.69
CA ILE A 442 0.37 -18.69 -11.47
C ILE A 442 1.45 -18.96 -10.42
N LEU A 443 2.68 -19.28 -10.84
CA LEU A 443 3.79 -19.54 -9.92
C LEU A 443 4.16 -18.29 -9.13
N GLY A 444 4.32 -17.14 -9.80
CA GLY A 444 4.62 -15.88 -9.13
C GLY A 444 3.48 -15.41 -8.24
N LEU A 445 2.23 -15.59 -8.65
CA LEU A 445 1.05 -15.27 -7.84
C LEU A 445 0.97 -16.12 -6.57
N ILE A 446 1.18 -17.44 -6.67
CA ILE A 446 1.19 -18.34 -5.51
C ILE A 446 2.30 -17.94 -4.54
N VAL A 447 3.52 -17.70 -5.05
CA VAL A 447 4.64 -17.30 -4.20
C VAL A 447 4.37 -15.95 -3.54
N PHE A 448 3.81 -14.99 -4.25
CA PHE A 448 3.44 -13.70 -3.67
C PHE A 448 2.41 -13.83 -2.54
N LEU A 449 1.38 -14.65 -2.71
CA LEU A 449 0.30 -14.81 -1.73
C LEU A 449 0.68 -15.72 -0.56
N SER A 450 1.62 -16.65 -0.73
CA SER A 450 1.93 -17.67 0.28
C SER A 450 2.30 -17.12 1.66
N PRO A 451 3.08 -16.04 1.85
CA PRO A 451 3.38 -15.51 3.17
C PRO A 451 2.15 -14.88 3.85
N PHE A 452 1.25 -14.28 3.07
CA PHE A 452 0.00 -13.72 3.59
C PHE A 452 -0.93 -14.83 4.05
N ILE A 453 -1.15 -15.84 3.22
CA ILE A 453 -2.01 -16.99 3.55
C ILE A 453 -1.46 -17.71 4.79
N TRP A 454 -0.16 -17.99 4.80
CA TRP A 454 0.49 -18.64 5.94
C TRP A 454 0.31 -17.86 7.23
N ILE A 455 0.59 -16.55 7.23
CA ILE A 455 0.53 -15.74 8.45
C ILE A 455 -0.91 -15.50 8.92
N ILE A 456 -1.88 -15.40 7.99
CA ILE A 456 -3.30 -15.31 8.31
C ILE A 456 -3.76 -16.58 9.07
N PHE A 457 -3.38 -17.76 8.59
CA PHE A 457 -3.66 -19.02 9.29
C PHE A 457 -3.08 -19.02 10.70
N ARG A 458 -1.80 -18.65 10.86
CA ARG A 458 -1.13 -18.60 12.14
C ARG A 458 -1.72 -17.56 13.10
N LEU A 459 -2.12 -16.40 12.56
CA LEU A 459 -2.83 -15.36 13.34
C LEU A 459 -4.22 -15.84 13.77
N TRP A 460 -4.92 -16.57 12.91
CA TRP A 460 -6.21 -17.16 13.26
C TRP A 460 -6.07 -18.18 14.41
N GLU A 461 -5.14 -19.12 14.32
CA GLU A 461 -4.84 -20.05 15.41
C GLU A 461 -4.49 -19.32 16.71
N LYS A 462 -3.64 -18.29 16.61
CA LYS A 462 -3.24 -17.48 17.77
C LYS A 462 -4.43 -16.71 18.36
N LEU A 463 -5.30 -16.16 17.52
CA LEU A 463 -6.52 -15.46 17.93
C LEU A 463 -7.45 -16.40 18.73
N GLN A 464 -7.67 -17.60 18.23
CA GLN A 464 -8.47 -18.63 18.92
C GLN A 464 -7.87 -18.97 20.29
N PHE A 465 -6.56 -19.17 20.34
CA PHE A 465 -5.85 -19.45 21.59
C PHE A 465 -5.98 -18.29 22.59
N ASP A 466 -5.75 -17.04 22.16
CA ASP A 466 -5.85 -15.85 23.01
C ASP A 466 -7.28 -15.63 23.50
N PHE A 467 -8.27 -15.95 22.66
CA PHE A 467 -9.69 -15.88 23.03
C PHE A 467 -10.08 -16.88 24.13
N HIS A 468 -9.63 -18.14 24.01
CA HIS A 468 -9.90 -19.19 25.01
C HIS A 468 -9.23 -18.91 26.36
N ASN A 469 -8.06 -18.25 26.34
CA ASN A 469 -7.33 -17.92 27.57
C ASN A 469 -7.71 -16.54 28.15
N ASP A 470 -8.69 -15.86 27.58
CA ASP A 470 -9.15 -14.50 27.95
C ASP A 470 -8.01 -13.47 28.10
N ASP A 471 -6.92 -13.65 27.33
CA ASP A 471 -5.78 -12.72 27.30
C ASP A 471 -6.11 -11.50 26.42
N GLN A 472 -6.79 -10.52 27.01
CA GLN A 472 -7.29 -9.33 26.29
C GLN A 472 -6.19 -8.55 25.57
N GLY A 473 -4.98 -8.48 26.14
CA GLY A 473 -3.84 -7.77 25.54
C GLY A 473 -3.34 -8.44 24.26
N ASN A 474 -3.15 -9.75 24.30
CA ASN A 474 -2.73 -10.52 23.14
C ASN A 474 -3.86 -10.63 22.12
N LEU A 475 -5.11 -10.82 22.58
CA LEU A 475 -6.30 -10.88 21.73
C LEU A 475 -6.44 -9.62 20.87
N LYS A 476 -6.27 -8.44 21.47
CA LYS A 476 -6.28 -7.14 20.77
C LYS A 476 -5.27 -7.10 19.63
N ILE A 477 -4.03 -7.51 19.88
CA ILE A 477 -2.96 -7.44 18.86
C ILE A 477 -3.21 -8.49 17.76
N SER A 478 -3.54 -9.73 18.14
CA SER A 478 -3.84 -10.80 17.17
C SER A 478 -5.00 -10.43 16.26
N PHE A 479 -6.06 -9.84 16.82
CA PHE A 479 -7.23 -9.40 16.08
C PHE A 479 -6.90 -8.22 15.14
N PHE A 480 -6.19 -7.18 15.63
CA PHE A 480 -5.75 -6.06 14.82
C PHE A 480 -4.96 -6.50 13.59
N LEU A 481 -3.95 -7.36 13.79
CA LEU A 481 -3.08 -7.83 12.71
C LEU A 481 -3.84 -8.63 11.67
N LEU A 482 -4.69 -9.57 12.12
CA LEU A 482 -5.51 -10.39 11.22
C LEU A 482 -6.49 -9.54 10.41
N TYR A 483 -7.20 -8.64 11.09
CA TYR A 483 -8.17 -7.76 10.48
C TYR A 483 -7.51 -6.80 9.46
N SER A 484 -6.38 -6.19 9.83
CA SER A 484 -5.63 -5.30 8.92
C SER A 484 -5.09 -6.06 7.71
N LEU A 485 -4.52 -7.26 7.87
CA LEU A 485 -3.99 -8.04 6.74
C LEU A 485 -5.08 -8.41 5.75
N ILE A 486 -6.24 -8.87 6.21
CA ILE A 486 -7.37 -9.19 5.31
C ILE A 486 -7.86 -7.94 4.61
N SER A 487 -7.97 -6.80 5.32
CA SER A 487 -8.36 -5.52 4.73
C SER A 487 -7.35 -5.02 3.70
N CYS A 488 -6.05 -5.16 3.96
CA CYS A 488 -4.99 -4.82 3.02
C CYS A 488 -5.03 -5.71 1.77
N LEU A 489 -5.23 -7.02 1.92
CA LEU A 489 -5.39 -7.91 0.77
C LEU A 489 -6.64 -7.54 -0.04
N ALA A 490 -7.76 -7.22 0.61
CA ALA A 490 -8.96 -6.75 -0.10
C ALA A 490 -8.68 -5.48 -0.93
N SER A 491 -7.80 -4.58 -0.49
CA SER A 491 -7.42 -3.41 -1.28
C SER A 491 -6.67 -3.77 -2.57
N GLY A 492 -6.01 -4.92 -2.63
CA GLY A 492 -5.30 -5.43 -3.81
C GLY A 492 -6.18 -5.65 -5.04
N PHE A 493 -7.49 -5.75 -4.88
CA PHE A 493 -8.43 -5.77 -6.01
C PHE A 493 -8.55 -4.43 -6.74
N ASN A 494 -8.07 -3.34 -6.15
CA ASN A 494 -8.20 -2.00 -6.72
C ASN A 494 -6.87 -1.24 -6.88
N ILE A 495 -5.79 -1.74 -6.31
CA ILE A 495 -4.45 -1.12 -6.37
C ILE A 495 -3.36 -2.20 -6.30
N LEU A 496 -2.15 -1.83 -6.68
CA LEU A 496 -0.97 -2.65 -6.43
C LEU A 496 -0.55 -2.51 -4.96
N ILE A 497 -0.88 -3.50 -4.12
CA ILE A 497 -0.50 -3.50 -2.69
C ILE A 497 1.01 -3.63 -2.49
N SER A 498 1.72 -4.12 -3.50
CA SER A 498 3.18 -4.18 -3.50
C SER A 498 3.85 -2.83 -3.30
N VAL A 499 3.21 -1.72 -3.74
CA VAL A 499 3.72 -0.35 -3.54
C VAL A 499 3.13 0.36 -2.32
N VAL A 500 2.24 -0.28 -1.56
CA VAL A 500 1.64 0.27 -0.34
C VAL A 500 2.43 -0.20 0.89
N TYR A 501 3.38 0.62 1.35
CA TYR A 501 4.33 0.20 2.40
C TYR A 501 3.67 -0.25 3.71
N GLY A 502 2.54 0.31 4.08
CA GLY A 502 1.79 -0.08 5.27
C GLY A 502 1.44 -1.57 5.32
N VAL A 503 1.18 -2.19 4.18
CA VAL A 503 0.93 -3.65 4.08
C VAL A 503 2.12 -4.46 4.58
N TRP A 504 3.34 -4.04 4.20
CA TRP A 504 4.58 -4.72 4.57
C TRP A 504 4.96 -4.48 6.02
N VAL A 505 4.62 -3.31 6.58
CA VAL A 505 4.74 -3.06 8.03
C VAL A 505 3.83 -4.00 8.80
N VAL A 506 2.56 -4.13 8.42
CA VAL A 506 1.60 -5.03 9.09
C VAL A 506 2.04 -6.50 8.94
N LEU A 507 2.52 -6.91 7.76
CA LEU A 507 3.05 -8.26 7.55
C LEU A 507 4.27 -8.54 8.43
N GLY A 508 5.23 -7.60 8.51
CA GLY A 508 6.42 -7.70 9.36
C GLY A 508 6.08 -7.81 10.84
N LEU A 509 5.13 -7.00 11.31
CA LEU A 509 4.60 -7.08 12.68
C LEU A 509 3.86 -8.39 12.94
N SER A 510 3.17 -8.94 11.93
CA SER A 510 2.48 -10.22 12.03
C SER A 510 3.46 -11.38 12.18
N PHE A 511 4.54 -11.41 11.39
CA PHE A 511 5.63 -12.37 11.59
C PHE A 511 6.26 -12.22 12.97
N LEU A 512 6.50 -10.99 13.40
CA LEU A 512 7.05 -10.70 14.72
C LEU A 512 6.12 -11.18 15.84
N TRP A 513 4.82 -11.00 15.69
CA TRP A 513 3.83 -11.42 16.68
C TRP A 513 3.81 -12.93 16.87
N ILE A 514 3.86 -13.69 15.78
CA ILE A 514 3.80 -15.15 15.80
C ILE A 514 5.14 -15.79 16.20
N TYR A 515 6.27 -15.28 15.64
CA TYR A 515 7.56 -15.95 15.77
C TYR A 515 8.57 -15.22 16.65
N GLY A 516 8.29 -13.97 17.06
CA GLY A 516 9.16 -13.22 17.95
C GLY A 516 9.16 -13.73 19.38
N SER A 517 10.30 -13.69 20.07
CA SER A 517 10.40 -14.05 21.47
C SER A 517 9.86 -12.95 22.38
N LYS A 518 9.20 -13.32 23.48
CA LYS A 518 8.96 -12.39 24.60
C LYS A 518 10.31 -12.11 25.27
N ASN A 519 10.57 -10.85 25.60
CA ASN A 519 11.69 -10.54 26.49
C ASN A 519 11.40 -11.22 27.83
N LYS A 520 12.16 -12.27 28.15
CA LYS A 520 12.20 -12.74 29.54
C LYS A 520 12.90 -11.58 30.30
N SER A 521 12.11 -10.66 30.87
CA SER A 521 12.62 -9.80 31.92
C SER A 521 13.34 -10.75 32.87
N LYS A 522 14.63 -10.49 33.14
CA LYS A 522 15.34 -11.12 34.24
C LYS A 522 14.54 -10.79 35.51
N ASN A 523 13.59 -11.64 35.86
CA ASN A 523 13.21 -11.75 37.24
C ASN A 523 14.51 -12.15 37.94
N VAL A 524 15.15 -11.17 38.55
CA VAL A 524 16.15 -11.38 39.58
C VAL A 524 15.40 -12.17 40.64
N VAL A 525 15.48 -13.49 40.56
CA VAL A 525 15.17 -14.37 41.67
C VAL A 525 16.16 -13.96 42.75
N GLY A 526 15.64 -13.23 43.73
CA GLY A 526 16.39 -12.93 44.94
C GLY A 526 16.96 -14.25 45.45
N LYS A 527 18.28 -14.33 45.58
CA LYS A 527 18.95 -15.38 46.32
C LYS A 527 18.23 -15.50 47.66
N PRO A 528 17.78 -16.67 48.09
CA PRO A 528 17.38 -16.83 49.48
C PRO A 528 18.60 -16.51 50.35
N LYS A 529 18.48 -15.51 51.22
CA LYS A 529 19.43 -15.28 52.29
C LYS A 529 19.55 -16.55 53.07
N GLY A 530 20.77 -17.07 53.19
CA GLY A 530 21.10 -18.23 53.95
C GLY A 530 20.62 -18.09 55.41
N ILE A 531 20.03 -19.12 55.88
CA ILE A 531 19.95 -19.39 57.30
C ILE A 531 21.31 -20.01 57.66
N GLU A 532 22.19 -19.19 58.22
CA GLU A 532 23.30 -19.65 59.03
C GLU A 532 22.77 -19.84 60.48
N ASN A 533 23.14 -20.97 61.04
CA ASN A 533 23.24 -21.30 62.46
C ASN A 533 21.97 -21.77 63.21
N ALA A 534 21.90 -23.10 63.46
CA ALA A 534 22.21 -23.65 64.77
C ALA A 534 22.37 -25.18 64.66
#